data_bf4ca1b91f724f44ad36a9c07920c7eb
#
_entry.id   bf4ca1b91f724f44ad36a9c07920c7eb
#
_cell.length_a   1.000
_cell.length_b   1.000
_cell.length_c   1.000
_cell.angle_alpha   90.00
_cell.angle_beta   90.00
_cell.angle_gamma   90.00
#
_symmetry.space_group_name_H-M   'P 1'
#
loop_
_entity.id
_entity.type
_entity.pdbx_description
1 polymer ?
#
loop_
_entity_poly.entity_id
_entity_poly.type
_entity_poly.pdbx_seq_one_letter_code
_entity_poly.pdbx_strand_id
1 'polypeptide(L)'
;MAEWRALAGPLAARVAGQGRRLVFVHGFTQTGSSWRPIADHFADRGHEVVIVDLPGHGGSGTVRADLRRTADLVASTAGPGTYVGYSLGGRVCLHLALMYPHVVERLAVLGATPGIVDDDERAVRRTADEALAQRIVEIGVERFIDEWSSQSLFGGHVLTDDDRAERYRNTALGLASSLRLSGTGTQMPLWDRLQELNMPVLAMAGGQDEKFVAIAERVARSVPHGTVGTIHDAGHAAHLQQPLQVITRLERAFNGPARLPLA
;
A
#
# COMPACT_ATOMS: atom_id res chain seq x y z
N MET A 1 -8.68 -22.20 7.55
CA MET A 1 -8.67 -21.01 6.65
C MET A 1 -9.56 -19.96 7.27
N ALA A 2 -9.08 -18.73 7.35
CA ALA A 2 -9.82 -17.61 7.92
C ALA A 2 -11.15 -17.37 7.16
N GLU A 3 -12.25 -17.19 7.91
CA GLU A 3 -13.54 -16.85 7.33
C GLU A 3 -13.61 -15.34 7.08
N TRP A 4 -13.76 -14.97 5.83
CA TRP A 4 -13.80 -13.57 5.39
C TRP A 4 -15.24 -13.06 5.26
N ARG A 5 -15.55 -11.97 5.95
CA ARG A 5 -16.83 -11.27 5.88
C ARG A 5 -16.64 -9.83 5.37
N ALA A 6 -17.70 -9.22 4.85
CA ALA A 6 -17.67 -7.81 4.49
C ALA A 6 -17.54 -6.94 5.76
N LEU A 7 -16.73 -5.88 5.65
CA LEU A 7 -16.64 -4.84 6.68
C LEU A 7 -17.40 -3.60 6.17
N ALA A 8 -18.31 -3.10 6.97
CA ALA A 8 -19.06 -1.89 6.63
C ALA A 8 -18.15 -0.65 6.71
N GLY A 9 -18.26 0.23 5.72
CA GLY A 9 -17.47 1.46 5.66
C GLY A 9 -17.64 2.17 4.32
N PRO A 10 -17.01 3.33 4.16
CA PRO A 10 -17.06 4.10 2.90
C PRO A 10 -16.28 3.45 1.76
N LEU A 11 -15.37 2.52 2.04
CA LEU A 11 -14.65 1.71 1.05
C LEU A 11 -15.07 0.26 1.16
N ALA A 12 -15.02 -0.46 0.04
CA ALA A 12 -15.16 -1.90 0.04
C ALA A 12 -13.99 -2.52 0.82
N ALA A 13 -14.31 -3.30 1.82
CA ALA A 13 -13.33 -3.95 2.67
C ALA A 13 -13.84 -5.31 3.16
N ARG A 14 -12.91 -6.18 3.51
CA ARG A 14 -13.20 -7.48 4.11
C ARG A 14 -12.38 -7.65 5.36
N VAL A 15 -12.93 -8.37 6.33
CA VAL A 15 -12.30 -8.66 7.61
C VAL A 15 -12.37 -10.14 7.93
N ALA A 16 -11.30 -10.66 8.53
CA ALA A 16 -11.23 -12.04 9.01
C ALA A 16 -10.44 -12.09 10.33
N GLY A 17 -10.64 -13.19 11.08
CA GLY A 17 -9.96 -13.39 12.36
C GLY A 17 -10.50 -12.50 13.48
N GLN A 18 -9.75 -12.44 14.58
CA GLN A 18 -10.05 -11.64 15.76
C GLN A 18 -8.77 -11.35 16.56
N GLY A 19 -8.76 -10.30 17.37
CA GLY A 19 -7.59 -9.89 18.15
C GLY A 19 -7.08 -8.52 17.72
N ARG A 20 -5.75 -8.31 17.76
CA ARG A 20 -5.15 -7.03 17.34
C ARG A 20 -5.36 -6.82 15.84
N ARG A 21 -5.77 -5.61 15.47
CA ARG A 21 -6.14 -5.30 14.09
C ARG A 21 -4.90 -5.00 13.25
N LEU A 22 -4.83 -5.68 12.09
CA LEU A 22 -3.88 -5.43 11.01
C LEU A 22 -4.66 -4.99 9.76
N VAL A 23 -4.29 -3.87 9.19
CA VAL A 23 -4.93 -3.29 8.00
C VAL A 23 -3.96 -3.34 6.83
N PHE A 24 -4.32 -4.05 5.77
CA PHE A 24 -3.51 -4.18 4.57
C PHE A 24 -4.07 -3.32 3.43
N VAL A 25 -3.21 -2.49 2.85
CA VAL A 25 -3.56 -1.50 1.80
C VAL A 25 -2.72 -1.75 0.56
N HIS A 26 -3.38 -2.07 -0.54
CA HIS A 26 -2.77 -2.55 -1.79
C HIS A 26 -2.15 -1.43 -2.65
N GLY A 27 -1.36 -1.84 -3.67
CA GLY A 27 -0.78 -0.96 -4.67
C GLY A 27 -1.69 -0.71 -5.88
N PHE A 28 -1.25 0.17 -6.79
CA PHE A 28 -1.95 0.46 -8.03
C PHE A 28 -2.18 -0.80 -8.85
N THR A 29 -3.31 -0.91 -9.54
CA THR A 29 -3.86 -2.06 -10.27
C THR A 29 -4.29 -3.27 -9.43
N GLN A 30 -3.95 -3.33 -8.17
CA GLN A 30 -4.33 -4.42 -7.27
C GLN A 30 -5.71 -4.20 -6.64
N THR A 31 -6.15 -5.18 -5.86
CA THR A 31 -7.27 -5.09 -4.90
C THR A 31 -6.78 -5.55 -3.53
N GLY A 32 -7.60 -5.45 -2.50
CA GLY A 32 -7.26 -5.99 -1.17
C GLY A 32 -6.88 -7.47 -1.21
N SER A 33 -7.39 -8.23 -2.18
CA SER A 33 -7.10 -9.66 -2.34
C SER A 33 -5.62 -9.97 -2.60
N SER A 34 -4.82 -9.01 -3.11
CA SER A 34 -3.38 -9.20 -3.30
C SER A 34 -2.62 -9.49 -2.00
N TRP A 35 -3.20 -9.13 -0.87
CA TRP A 35 -2.65 -9.39 0.45
C TRP A 35 -3.11 -10.71 1.07
N ARG A 36 -4.06 -11.46 0.44
CA ARG A 36 -4.68 -12.65 1.02
C ARG A 36 -3.68 -13.68 1.56
N PRO A 37 -2.59 -14.05 0.85
CA PRO A 37 -1.64 -15.04 1.38
C PRO A 37 -1.00 -14.61 2.71
N ILE A 38 -0.72 -13.31 2.86
CA ILE A 38 -0.14 -12.74 4.09
C ILE A 38 -1.23 -12.53 5.15
N ALA A 39 -2.37 -12.01 4.74
CA ALA A 39 -3.51 -11.71 5.61
C ALA A 39 -4.07 -12.97 6.28
N ASP A 40 -4.25 -14.07 5.51
CA ASP A 40 -4.71 -15.35 6.04
C ASP A 40 -3.75 -15.92 7.10
N HIS A 41 -2.43 -15.76 6.89
CA HIS A 41 -1.41 -16.17 7.87
C HIS A 41 -1.61 -15.48 9.25
N PHE A 42 -1.87 -14.17 9.25
CA PHE A 42 -2.09 -13.42 10.49
C PHE A 42 -3.46 -13.70 11.10
N ALA A 43 -4.50 -13.85 10.29
CA ALA A 43 -5.84 -14.16 10.77
C ALA A 43 -5.88 -15.53 11.48
N ASP A 44 -5.21 -16.54 10.93
CA ASP A 44 -5.11 -17.89 11.53
C ASP A 44 -4.23 -17.88 12.83
N ARG A 45 -3.55 -16.77 13.14
CA ARG A 45 -2.67 -16.59 14.32
C ARG A 45 -3.21 -15.57 15.34
N GLY A 46 -4.49 -15.31 15.33
CA GLY A 46 -5.15 -14.51 16.36
C GLY A 46 -5.05 -13.00 16.15
N HIS A 47 -4.99 -12.57 14.88
CA HIS A 47 -5.15 -11.17 14.49
C HIS A 47 -6.50 -10.95 13.80
N GLU A 48 -7.11 -9.80 14.04
CA GLU A 48 -8.19 -9.30 13.19
C GLU A 48 -7.54 -8.60 11.99
N VAL A 49 -7.77 -9.14 10.80
CA VAL A 49 -7.14 -8.65 9.57
C VAL A 49 -8.15 -8.00 8.66
N VAL A 50 -7.87 -6.78 8.25
CA VAL A 50 -8.69 -6.01 7.30
C VAL A 50 -7.91 -5.83 6.00
N ILE A 51 -8.54 -6.15 4.87
CA ILE A 51 -8.06 -5.80 3.53
C ILE A 51 -9.04 -4.81 2.89
N VAL A 52 -8.52 -3.74 2.28
CA VAL A 52 -9.32 -2.63 1.76
C VAL A 52 -9.09 -2.47 0.26
N ASP A 53 -10.14 -2.25 -0.51
CA ASP A 53 -10.03 -1.80 -1.90
C ASP A 53 -9.97 -0.27 -1.93
N LEU A 54 -8.88 0.28 -2.45
CA LEU A 54 -8.67 1.73 -2.56
C LEU A 54 -9.62 2.38 -3.57
N PRO A 55 -9.89 3.70 -3.48
CA PRO A 55 -10.64 4.43 -4.50
C PRO A 55 -10.16 4.15 -5.91
N GLY A 56 -11.08 3.87 -6.81
CA GLY A 56 -10.79 3.50 -8.18
C GLY A 56 -10.46 2.02 -8.42
N HIS A 57 -10.45 1.19 -7.36
CA HIS A 57 -10.07 -0.23 -7.45
C HIS A 57 -11.16 -1.15 -6.91
N GLY A 58 -11.25 -2.35 -7.48
CA GLY A 58 -12.11 -3.44 -7.01
C GLY A 58 -13.54 -2.99 -6.68
N GLY A 59 -14.01 -3.33 -5.48
CA GLY A 59 -15.34 -2.94 -5.00
C GLY A 59 -15.50 -1.44 -4.70
N SER A 60 -14.39 -0.67 -4.63
CA SER A 60 -14.37 0.80 -4.51
C SER A 60 -14.15 1.50 -5.87
N GLY A 61 -14.36 0.80 -6.98
CA GLY A 61 -14.06 1.27 -8.35
C GLY A 61 -14.75 2.58 -8.76
N THR A 62 -15.88 2.95 -8.14
CA THR A 62 -16.60 4.20 -8.40
C THR A 62 -16.21 5.34 -7.48
N VAL A 63 -15.51 5.07 -6.38
CA VAL A 63 -15.05 6.10 -5.44
C VAL A 63 -13.94 6.91 -6.07
N ARG A 64 -13.97 8.23 -5.92
CA ARG A 64 -12.96 9.18 -6.43
C ARG A 64 -12.40 9.96 -5.25
N ALA A 65 -11.07 9.90 -5.07
CA ALA A 65 -10.40 10.58 -3.97
C ALA A 65 -8.92 10.83 -4.29
N ASP A 66 -8.38 11.93 -3.80
CA ASP A 66 -6.94 12.16 -3.72
C ASP A 66 -6.33 11.38 -2.55
N LEU A 67 -5.00 11.46 -2.35
CA LEU A 67 -4.32 10.72 -1.30
C LEU A 67 -4.80 11.08 0.11
N ARG A 68 -5.08 12.34 0.39
CA ARG A 68 -5.56 12.79 1.71
C ARG A 68 -6.96 12.25 1.99
N ARG A 69 -7.87 12.44 1.03
CA ARG A 69 -9.22 11.92 1.14
C ARG A 69 -9.24 10.38 1.18
N THR A 70 -8.35 9.73 0.45
CA THR A 70 -8.18 8.27 0.53
C THR A 70 -7.75 7.84 1.92
N ALA A 71 -6.82 8.56 2.55
CA ALA A 71 -6.42 8.30 3.94
C ALA A 71 -7.60 8.42 4.93
N ASP A 72 -8.45 9.46 4.78
CA ASP A 72 -9.69 9.62 5.57
C ASP A 72 -10.63 8.42 5.40
N LEU A 73 -10.87 8.00 4.16
CA LEU A 73 -11.75 6.89 3.84
C LEU A 73 -11.23 5.56 4.39
N VAL A 74 -9.92 5.32 4.30
CA VAL A 74 -9.28 4.13 4.86
C VAL A 74 -9.37 4.13 6.39
N ALA A 75 -9.07 5.25 7.05
CA ALA A 75 -9.20 5.39 8.49
C ALA A 75 -10.64 5.15 8.97
N SER A 76 -11.62 5.72 8.26
CA SER A 76 -13.05 5.56 8.57
C SER A 76 -13.57 4.14 8.32
N THR A 77 -12.96 3.41 7.38
CA THR A 77 -13.35 2.02 7.07
C THR A 77 -12.70 1.03 8.03
N ALA A 78 -11.40 1.16 8.27
CA ALA A 78 -10.62 0.15 8.98
C ALA A 78 -10.42 0.44 10.47
N GLY A 79 -10.55 1.70 10.92
CA GLY A 79 -10.38 2.10 12.33
C GLY A 79 -8.95 1.92 12.87
N PRO A 80 -8.76 1.99 14.18
CA PRO A 80 -7.45 1.88 14.81
C PRO A 80 -6.79 0.52 14.60
N GLY A 81 -5.45 0.51 14.42
CA GLY A 81 -4.67 -0.72 14.27
C GLY A 81 -3.28 -0.50 13.69
N THR A 82 -2.63 -1.59 13.34
CA THR A 82 -1.36 -1.60 12.62
C THR A 82 -1.62 -1.57 11.11
N TYR A 83 -1.03 -0.62 10.42
CA TYR A 83 -1.23 -0.42 8.98
C TYR A 83 -0.04 -0.92 8.17
N VAL A 84 -0.33 -1.70 7.13
CA VAL A 84 0.65 -2.24 6.19
C VAL A 84 0.26 -1.80 4.79
N GLY A 85 1.06 -0.97 4.16
CA GLY A 85 0.77 -0.43 2.83
C GLY A 85 1.85 -0.75 1.80
N TYR A 86 1.43 -1.17 0.61
CA TYR A 86 2.32 -1.38 -0.52
C TYR A 86 2.18 -0.27 -1.57
N SER A 87 3.29 0.31 -2.03
CA SER A 87 3.36 1.28 -3.13
C SER A 87 2.35 2.42 -2.95
N LEU A 88 1.28 2.52 -3.76
CA LEU A 88 0.17 3.46 -3.56
C LEU A 88 -0.41 3.35 -2.15
N GLY A 89 -0.68 2.13 -1.67
CA GLY A 89 -1.19 1.90 -0.31
C GLY A 89 -0.24 2.37 0.77
N GLY A 90 1.07 2.23 0.57
CA GLY A 90 2.09 2.76 1.48
C GLY A 90 2.08 4.29 1.54
N ARG A 91 1.87 4.97 0.40
CA ARG A 91 1.72 6.42 0.34
C ARG A 91 0.45 6.88 1.08
N VAL A 92 -0.65 6.16 0.90
CA VAL A 92 -1.90 6.40 1.66
C VAL A 92 -1.66 6.22 3.15
N CYS A 93 -0.98 5.16 3.58
CA CYS A 93 -0.69 4.91 4.99
C CYS A 93 0.22 5.97 5.62
N LEU A 94 1.19 6.53 4.87
CA LEU A 94 2.00 7.68 5.33
C LEU A 94 1.13 8.92 5.57
N HIS A 95 0.22 9.25 4.63
CA HIS A 95 -0.73 10.35 4.83
C HIS A 95 -1.63 10.09 6.03
N LEU A 96 -2.17 8.87 6.16
CA LEU A 96 -3.05 8.48 7.25
C LEU A 96 -2.35 8.62 8.61
N ALA A 97 -1.11 8.12 8.73
CA ALA A 97 -0.35 8.19 9.98
C ALA A 97 -0.02 9.63 10.40
N LEU A 98 0.22 10.53 9.44
CA LEU A 98 0.45 11.96 9.71
C LEU A 98 -0.82 12.73 10.06
N MET A 99 -1.97 12.33 9.49
CA MET A 99 -3.25 12.98 9.73
C MET A 99 -3.96 12.46 10.99
N TYR A 100 -3.80 11.18 11.28
CA TYR A 100 -4.49 10.46 12.35
C TYR A 100 -3.53 9.59 13.17
N PRO A 101 -2.53 10.19 13.86
CA PRO A 101 -1.51 9.43 14.59
C PRO A 101 -2.10 8.52 15.69
N HIS A 102 -3.30 8.87 16.21
CA HIS A 102 -4.03 8.06 17.20
C HIS A 102 -4.72 6.82 16.61
N VAL A 103 -4.85 6.74 15.26
CA VAL A 103 -5.43 5.59 14.55
C VAL A 103 -4.35 4.55 14.21
N VAL A 104 -3.10 4.99 14.04
CA VAL A 104 -2.00 4.12 13.61
C VAL A 104 -1.12 3.72 14.78
N GLU A 105 -1.31 2.49 15.27
CA GLU A 105 -0.48 1.94 16.36
C GLU A 105 0.96 1.63 15.89
N ARG A 106 1.10 1.13 14.67
CA ARG A 106 2.36 0.82 13.99
C ARG A 106 2.16 0.99 12.49
N LEU A 107 3.21 1.32 11.79
CA LEU A 107 3.20 1.50 10.35
C LEU A 107 4.25 0.60 9.68
N ALA A 108 3.84 -0.14 8.66
CA ALA A 108 4.76 -0.80 7.74
C ALA A 108 4.48 -0.32 6.31
N VAL A 109 5.51 0.13 5.61
CA VAL A 109 5.40 0.54 4.21
C VAL A 109 6.36 -0.28 3.34
N LEU A 110 5.88 -0.81 2.23
CA LEU A 110 6.64 -1.61 1.28
C LEU A 110 6.67 -0.92 -0.08
N GLY A 111 7.85 -0.63 -0.62
CA GLY A 111 8.00 -0.03 -1.94
C GLY A 111 7.28 1.32 -2.08
N ALA A 112 7.25 2.14 -1.03
CA ALA A 112 6.53 3.41 -0.99
C ALA A 112 7.47 4.61 -0.83
N THR A 113 7.12 5.73 -1.48
CA THR A 113 7.87 6.98 -1.38
C THR A 113 7.07 8.05 -0.63
N PRO A 114 7.70 8.85 0.24
CA PRO A 114 7.08 10.06 0.81
C PRO A 114 6.82 11.18 -0.22
N GLY A 115 7.16 10.97 -1.49
CA GLY A 115 6.91 11.93 -2.58
C GLY A 115 8.19 12.42 -3.26
N ILE A 116 8.01 13.03 -4.43
CA ILE A 116 9.06 13.65 -5.22
C ILE A 116 9.26 15.07 -4.71
N VAL A 117 10.49 15.40 -4.27
CA VAL A 117 10.81 16.72 -3.69
C VAL A 117 10.90 17.79 -4.78
N ASP A 118 11.59 17.48 -5.87
CA ASP A 118 11.80 18.40 -6.96
C ASP A 118 10.49 18.67 -7.73
N ASP A 119 10.16 19.94 -7.93
CA ASP A 119 8.91 20.39 -8.55
C ASP A 119 8.83 20.03 -10.03
N ASP A 120 9.95 20.11 -10.74
CA ASP A 120 10.02 19.81 -12.17
C ASP A 120 9.91 18.30 -12.38
N GLU A 121 10.63 17.48 -11.59
CA GLU A 121 10.47 16.01 -11.62
C GLU A 121 9.02 15.62 -11.29
N ARG A 122 8.39 16.29 -10.33
CA ARG A 122 7.00 16.03 -9.97
C ARG A 122 6.04 16.40 -11.10
N ALA A 123 6.29 17.50 -11.82
CA ALA A 123 5.52 17.91 -12.99
C ALA A 123 5.67 16.91 -14.15
N VAL A 124 6.89 16.47 -14.44
CA VAL A 124 7.17 15.42 -15.45
C VAL A 124 6.43 14.13 -15.07
N ARG A 125 6.50 13.72 -13.82
CA ARG A 125 5.78 12.54 -13.35
C ARG A 125 4.27 12.69 -13.47
N ARG A 126 3.69 13.85 -13.21
CA ARG A 126 2.25 14.11 -13.37
C ARG A 126 1.82 13.97 -14.83
N THR A 127 2.63 14.49 -15.76
CA THR A 127 2.38 14.33 -17.20
C THR A 127 2.42 12.85 -17.61
N ALA A 128 3.37 12.08 -17.09
CA ALA A 128 3.45 10.64 -17.32
C ALA A 128 2.25 9.88 -16.72
N ASP A 129 1.81 10.24 -15.51
CA ASP A 129 0.63 9.64 -14.87
C ASP A 129 -0.64 9.94 -15.69
N GLU A 130 -0.79 11.16 -16.28
CA GLU A 130 -1.93 11.48 -17.16
C GLU A 130 -1.88 10.70 -18.48
N ALA A 131 -0.72 10.60 -19.12
CA ALA A 131 -0.57 9.81 -20.35
C ALA A 131 -0.93 8.33 -20.10
N LEU A 132 -0.52 7.80 -18.94
CA LEU A 132 -0.86 6.43 -18.54
C LEU A 132 -2.37 6.29 -18.27
N ALA A 133 -3.00 7.28 -17.65
CA ALA A 133 -4.43 7.30 -17.42
C ALA A 133 -5.25 7.33 -18.72
N GLN A 134 -4.81 8.08 -19.72
CA GLN A 134 -5.40 8.09 -21.04
C GLN A 134 -5.25 6.72 -21.72
N ARG A 135 -4.04 6.14 -21.69
CA ARG A 135 -3.80 4.82 -22.27
C ARG A 135 -4.70 3.73 -21.66
N ILE A 136 -4.91 3.75 -20.34
CA ILE A 136 -5.83 2.78 -19.70
C ILE A 136 -7.24 2.86 -20.31
N VAL A 137 -7.73 4.07 -20.54
CA VAL A 137 -9.08 4.27 -21.12
C VAL A 137 -9.12 3.82 -22.58
N GLU A 138 -8.04 4.04 -23.34
CA GLU A 138 -7.95 3.67 -24.76
C GLU A 138 -7.88 2.16 -24.98
N ILE A 139 -7.06 1.44 -24.20
CA ILE A 139 -6.81 0.02 -24.46
C ILE A 139 -7.62 -0.94 -23.57
N GLY A 140 -8.28 -0.40 -22.54
CA GLY A 140 -9.04 -1.18 -21.56
C GLY A 140 -8.19 -1.80 -20.47
N VAL A 141 -8.87 -2.31 -19.44
CA VAL A 141 -8.23 -2.79 -18.20
C VAL A 141 -7.36 -4.02 -18.42
N GLU A 142 -7.88 -5.03 -19.10
CA GLU A 142 -7.20 -6.33 -19.23
C GLU A 142 -5.84 -6.16 -19.93
N ARG A 143 -5.86 -5.53 -21.11
CA ARG A 143 -4.65 -5.27 -21.88
C ARG A 143 -3.68 -4.38 -21.12
N PHE A 144 -4.19 -3.36 -20.43
CA PHE A 144 -3.34 -2.48 -19.63
C PHE A 144 -2.65 -3.25 -18.48
N ILE A 145 -3.39 -4.11 -17.76
CA ILE A 145 -2.83 -4.90 -16.66
C ILE A 145 -1.74 -5.85 -17.14
N ASP A 146 -1.92 -6.47 -18.31
CA ASP A 146 -0.91 -7.34 -18.89
C ASP A 146 0.35 -6.56 -19.26
N GLU A 147 0.22 -5.41 -19.90
CA GLU A 147 1.34 -4.50 -20.20
C GLU A 147 2.01 -3.96 -18.93
N TRP A 148 1.22 -3.57 -17.92
CA TRP A 148 1.71 -3.05 -16.66
C TRP A 148 2.52 -4.09 -15.88
N SER A 149 2.00 -5.31 -15.81
CA SER A 149 2.61 -6.39 -15.03
C SER A 149 3.89 -6.95 -15.66
N SER A 150 4.09 -6.74 -16.96
CA SER A 150 5.29 -7.16 -17.69
C SER A 150 6.48 -6.22 -17.53
N GLN A 151 6.32 -5.06 -16.87
CA GLN A 151 7.40 -4.10 -16.69
C GLN A 151 8.54 -4.68 -15.84
N SER A 152 9.78 -4.30 -16.18
CA SER A 152 11.00 -4.72 -15.47
C SER A 152 11.01 -4.38 -13.97
N LEU A 153 10.27 -3.35 -13.57
CA LEU A 153 10.05 -2.95 -12.17
C LEU A 153 9.57 -4.11 -11.29
N PHE A 154 8.83 -5.06 -11.87
CA PHE A 154 8.30 -6.21 -11.14
C PHE A 154 9.24 -7.43 -11.17
N GLY A 155 10.48 -7.27 -11.66
CA GLY A 155 11.50 -8.32 -11.59
C GLY A 155 11.11 -9.64 -12.28
N GLY A 156 10.31 -9.55 -13.36
CA GLY A 156 9.85 -10.75 -14.07
C GLY A 156 8.79 -11.57 -13.34
N HIS A 157 8.15 -11.02 -12.29
CA HIS A 157 7.05 -11.70 -11.59
C HIS A 157 5.89 -11.97 -12.55
N VAL A 158 5.53 -13.23 -12.68
CA VAL A 158 4.39 -13.68 -13.49
C VAL A 158 3.16 -13.74 -12.59
N LEU A 159 2.11 -13.00 -12.96
CA LEU A 159 0.84 -13.07 -12.26
C LEU A 159 0.21 -14.47 -12.40
N THR A 160 -0.31 -15.01 -11.32
CA THR A 160 -1.19 -16.17 -11.38
C THR A 160 -2.51 -15.81 -12.08
N ASP A 161 -3.26 -16.82 -12.53
CA ASP A 161 -4.58 -16.58 -13.14
C ASP A 161 -5.55 -15.91 -12.14
N ASP A 162 -5.47 -16.29 -10.87
CA ASP A 162 -6.27 -15.69 -9.80
C ASP A 162 -5.89 -14.21 -9.57
N ASP A 163 -4.59 -13.86 -9.52
CA ASP A 163 -4.13 -12.47 -9.40
C ASP A 163 -4.58 -11.65 -10.60
N ARG A 164 -4.53 -12.23 -11.80
CA ARG A 164 -4.98 -11.58 -13.04
C ARG A 164 -6.47 -11.34 -13.00
N ALA A 165 -7.27 -12.33 -12.66
CA ALA A 165 -8.73 -12.24 -12.54
C ALA A 165 -9.15 -11.16 -11.51
N GLU A 166 -8.48 -11.11 -10.35
CA GLU A 166 -8.74 -10.08 -9.35
C GLU A 166 -8.43 -8.67 -9.85
N ARG A 167 -7.33 -8.47 -10.60
CA ARG A 167 -6.99 -7.18 -11.18
C ARG A 167 -7.94 -6.76 -12.30
N TYR A 168 -8.48 -7.70 -13.07
CA TYR A 168 -9.46 -7.44 -14.13
C TYR A 168 -10.82 -6.97 -13.59
N ARG A 169 -11.09 -7.12 -12.29
CA ARG A 169 -12.26 -6.51 -11.64
C ARG A 169 -12.20 -4.99 -11.56
N ASN A 170 -11.04 -4.39 -11.79
CA ASN A 170 -10.91 -2.94 -11.89
C ASN A 170 -11.62 -2.41 -13.14
N THR A 171 -11.91 -1.12 -13.16
CA THR A 171 -12.44 -0.44 -14.34
C THR A 171 -11.41 0.54 -14.90
N ALA A 172 -11.40 0.75 -16.21
CA ALA A 172 -10.51 1.70 -16.86
C ALA A 172 -10.65 3.11 -16.25
N LEU A 173 -11.87 3.57 -16.05
CA LEU A 173 -12.17 4.89 -15.45
C LEU A 173 -11.75 4.95 -13.97
N GLY A 174 -11.84 3.84 -13.25
CA GLY A 174 -11.39 3.75 -11.86
C GLY A 174 -9.87 3.92 -11.76
N LEU A 175 -9.11 3.11 -12.50
CA LEU A 175 -7.65 3.16 -12.50
C LEU A 175 -7.13 4.51 -13.03
N ALA A 176 -7.70 5.03 -14.13
CA ALA A 176 -7.34 6.34 -14.66
C ALA A 176 -7.57 7.46 -13.64
N SER A 177 -8.70 7.41 -12.91
CA SER A 177 -8.99 8.37 -11.85
C SER A 177 -7.99 8.27 -10.70
N SER A 178 -7.60 7.04 -10.31
CA SER A 178 -6.58 6.83 -9.26
C SER A 178 -5.23 7.45 -9.64
N LEU A 179 -4.78 7.32 -10.89
CA LEU A 179 -3.55 7.97 -11.37
C LEU A 179 -3.66 9.50 -11.33
N ARG A 180 -4.77 10.06 -11.78
CA ARG A 180 -5.00 11.52 -11.84
C ARG A 180 -5.06 12.16 -10.46
N LEU A 181 -5.71 11.50 -9.51
CA LEU A 181 -5.97 12.05 -8.17
C LEU A 181 -4.91 11.64 -7.15
N SER A 182 -4.36 10.44 -7.29
CA SER A 182 -3.45 9.82 -6.30
C SER A 182 -2.13 9.35 -6.91
N GLY A 183 -1.80 9.79 -8.12
CA GLY A 183 -0.50 9.53 -8.75
C GLY A 183 0.67 10.10 -7.95
N THR A 184 1.87 9.59 -8.18
CA THR A 184 3.05 10.11 -7.46
C THR A 184 3.36 11.56 -7.84
N GLY A 185 2.99 11.97 -9.07
CA GLY A 185 3.16 13.35 -9.54
C GLY A 185 2.21 14.38 -8.90
N THR A 186 1.10 13.93 -8.28
CA THR A 186 0.17 14.82 -7.55
C THR A 186 0.46 14.86 -6.04
N GLN A 187 1.29 13.96 -5.53
CA GLN A 187 1.61 13.91 -4.12
C GLN A 187 2.54 15.05 -3.70
N MET A 188 2.12 15.85 -2.74
CA MET A 188 3.03 16.76 -2.06
C MET A 188 4.03 15.97 -1.20
N PRO A 189 5.33 16.36 -1.20
CA PRO A 189 6.34 15.66 -0.44
C PRO A 189 6.06 15.67 1.07
N LEU A 190 6.31 14.54 1.73
CA LEU A 190 6.10 14.38 3.17
C LEU A 190 7.43 14.27 3.94
N TRP A 191 8.58 14.42 3.27
CA TRP A 191 9.90 14.16 3.85
C TRP A 191 10.15 14.96 5.12
N ASP A 192 9.81 16.26 5.14
CA ASP A 192 10.01 17.14 6.28
C ASP A 192 9.05 16.86 7.44
N ARG A 193 8.01 16.08 7.19
CA ARG A 193 7.00 15.69 8.16
C ARG A 193 7.20 14.31 8.76
N LEU A 194 8.11 13.49 8.22
CA LEU A 194 8.32 12.12 8.70
C LEU A 194 8.73 12.07 10.18
N GLN A 195 9.41 13.10 10.68
CA GLN A 195 9.76 13.23 12.10
C GLN A 195 8.53 13.36 13.03
N GLU A 196 7.33 13.64 12.50
CA GLU A 196 6.07 13.69 13.27
C GLU A 196 5.51 12.28 13.55
N LEU A 197 6.01 11.24 12.88
CA LEU A 197 5.57 9.85 13.03
C LEU A 197 6.14 9.22 14.30
N ASN A 198 5.44 9.35 15.42
CA ASN A 198 5.90 8.86 16.73
C ASN A 198 5.64 7.36 16.98
N MET A 199 4.89 6.67 16.10
CA MET A 199 4.71 5.23 16.16
C MET A 199 5.91 4.48 15.56
N PRO A 200 6.11 3.18 15.87
CA PRO A 200 7.11 2.37 15.17
C PRO A 200 6.81 2.27 13.68
N VAL A 201 7.85 2.53 12.85
CA VAL A 201 7.75 2.48 11.38
C VAL A 201 8.74 1.46 10.82
N LEU A 202 8.23 0.47 10.08
CA LEU A 202 9.03 -0.45 9.28
C LEU A 202 8.95 -0.04 7.80
N ALA A 203 10.07 0.41 7.24
CA ALA A 203 10.19 0.70 5.81
C ALA A 203 10.83 -0.49 5.08
N MET A 204 10.14 -1.05 4.08
CA MET A 204 10.57 -2.25 3.36
C MET A 204 10.70 -1.99 1.86
N ALA A 205 11.60 -2.74 1.23
CA ALA A 205 11.72 -2.81 -0.23
C ALA A 205 12.21 -4.21 -0.66
N GLY A 206 11.90 -4.59 -1.88
CA GLY A 206 12.53 -5.74 -2.53
C GLY A 206 13.99 -5.42 -2.86
N GLY A 207 14.91 -6.35 -2.62
CA GLY A 207 16.36 -6.14 -2.78
C GLY A 207 16.80 -5.85 -4.22
N GLN A 208 15.99 -6.23 -5.20
CA GLN A 208 16.24 -5.95 -6.63
C GLN A 208 15.67 -4.59 -7.08
N ASP A 209 14.95 -3.88 -6.21
CA ASP A 209 14.45 -2.53 -6.45
C ASP A 209 15.33 -1.50 -5.73
N GLU A 210 16.55 -1.29 -6.26
CA GLU A 210 17.57 -0.44 -5.66
C GLU A 210 17.05 0.95 -5.30
N LYS A 211 16.22 1.53 -6.16
CA LYS A 211 15.59 2.83 -5.91
C LYS A 211 14.78 2.83 -4.62
N PHE A 212 13.93 1.83 -4.44
CA PHE A 212 13.08 1.76 -3.25
C PHE A 212 13.82 1.22 -2.02
N VAL A 213 14.92 0.48 -2.17
CA VAL A 213 15.84 0.18 -1.06
C VAL A 213 16.39 1.48 -0.48
N ALA A 214 16.96 2.36 -1.32
CA ALA A 214 17.48 3.66 -0.88
C ALA A 214 16.39 4.55 -0.25
N ILE A 215 15.17 4.54 -0.80
CA ILE A 215 14.03 5.27 -0.23
C ILE A 215 13.65 4.70 1.14
N ALA A 216 13.55 3.38 1.29
CA ALA A 216 13.20 2.74 2.55
C ALA A 216 14.22 3.05 3.65
N GLU A 217 15.51 3.02 3.33
CA GLU A 217 16.58 3.42 4.24
C GLU A 217 16.46 4.90 4.65
N ARG A 218 16.19 5.79 3.69
CA ARG A 218 15.99 7.21 3.99
C ARG A 218 14.77 7.44 4.86
N VAL A 219 13.63 6.77 4.58
CA VAL A 219 12.43 6.83 5.43
C VAL A 219 12.75 6.38 6.85
N ALA A 220 13.40 5.22 7.02
CA ALA A 220 13.73 4.70 8.36
C ALA A 220 14.63 5.65 9.16
N ARG A 221 15.55 6.38 8.48
CA ARG A 221 16.39 7.40 9.14
C ARG A 221 15.65 8.71 9.45
N SER A 222 14.56 9.00 8.75
CA SER A 222 13.80 10.26 8.89
C SER A 222 12.70 10.20 9.95
N VAL A 223 12.40 9.03 10.50
CA VAL A 223 11.37 8.84 11.54
C VAL A 223 12.01 8.49 12.89
N PRO A 224 11.43 8.90 14.02
CA PRO A 224 12.02 8.67 15.36
C PRO A 224 12.20 7.18 15.70
N HIS A 225 11.32 6.31 15.24
CA HIS A 225 11.30 4.87 15.54
C HIS A 225 11.30 4.03 14.26
N GLY A 226 12.23 4.36 13.35
CA GLY A 226 12.35 3.72 12.05
C GLY A 226 13.19 2.46 12.07
N THR A 227 12.76 1.46 11.32
CA THR A 227 13.53 0.26 11.00
C THR A 227 13.44 -0.02 9.50
N VAL A 228 14.47 -0.64 8.94
CA VAL A 228 14.49 -1.03 7.53
C VAL A 228 14.40 -2.53 7.38
N GLY A 229 13.71 -3.00 6.34
CA GLY A 229 13.61 -4.42 5.99
C GLY A 229 13.81 -4.64 4.50
N THR A 230 14.88 -5.34 4.11
CA THR A 230 15.06 -5.77 2.73
C THR A 230 14.45 -7.16 2.53
N ILE A 231 13.72 -7.34 1.46
CA ILE A 231 13.14 -8.61 1.02
C ILE A 231 14.03 -9.13 -0.11
N HIS A 232 14.80 -10.17 0.18
CA HIS A 232 15.77 -10.71 -0.77
C HIS A 232 15.06 -11.38 -1.95
N ASP A 233 15.71 -11.38 -3.12
CA ASP A 233 15.23 -12.01 -4.35
C ASP A 233 13.83 -11.54 -4.77
N ALA A 234 13.56 -10.26 -4.56
CA ALA A 234 12.29 -9.63 -4.92
C ALA A 234 12.51 -8.24 -5.52
N GLY A 235 11.68 -7.90 -6.52
CA GLY A 235 11.53 -6.56 -7.08
C GLY A 235 10.49 -5.73 -6.33
N HIS A 236 9.83 -4.81 -7.04
CA HIS A 236 8.89 -3.87 -6.43
C HIS A 236 7.70 -4.54 -5.72
N ALA A 237 7.14 -5.62 -6.30
CA ALA A 237 6.00 -6.36 -5.74
C ALA A 237 6.42 -7.46 -4.75
N ALA A 238 7.32 -7.16 -3.82
CA ALA A 238 7.94 -8.14 -2.94
C ALA A 238 6.94 -8.95 -2.09
N HIS A 239 5.76 -8.43 -1.77
CA HIS A 239 4.70 -9.15 -1.04
C HIS A 239 4.08 -10.31 -1.86
N LEU A 240 4.12 -10.22 -3.20
CA LEU A 240 3.68 -11.29 -4.09
C LEU A 240 4.81 -12.29 -4.38
N GLN A 241 6.04 -11.78 -4.54
CA GLN A 241 7.20 -12.59 -4.91
C GLN A 241 7.74 -13.41 -3.74
N GLN A 242 7.78 -12.83 -2.53
CA GLN A 242 8.40 -13.40 -1.33
C GLN A 242 7.50 -13.22 -0.09
N PRO A 243 6.25 -13.72 -0.11
CA PRO A 243 5.29 -13.48 0.97
C PRO A 243 5.80 -13.95 2.34
N LEU A 244 6.52 -15.06 2.42
CA LEU A 244 7.06 -15.59 3.68
C LEU A 244 8.12 -14.68 4.29
N GLN A 245 8.97 -14.04 3.47
CA GLN A 245 9.93 -13.07 3.98
C GLN A 245 9.22 -11.82 4.51
N VAL A 246 8.19 -11.33 3.80
CA VAL A 246 7.38 -10.19 4.26
C VAL A 246 6.69 -10.52 5.59
N ILE A 247 6.07 -11.70 5.72
CA ILE A 247 5.47 -12.17 6.98
C ILE A 247 6.52 -12.13 8.10
N THR A 248 7.70 -12.72 7.90
CA THR A 248 8.76 -12.75 8.91
C THR A 248 9.18 -11.35 9.36
N ARG A 249 9.27 -10.38 8.43
CA ARG A 249 9.60 -8.98 8.75
C ARG A 249 8.49 -8.32 9.57
N LEU A 250 7.24 -8.54 9.18
CA LEU A 250 6.08 -7.99 9.89
C LEU A 250 5.96 -8.59 11.31
N GLU A 251 6.09 -9.90 11.47
CA GLU A 251 6.06 -10.55 12.79
C GLU A 251 7.11 -9.98 13.74
N ARG A 252 8.34 -9.81 13.27
CA ARG A 252 9.42 -9.22 14.08
C ARG A 252 9.11 -7.78 14.50
N ALA A 253 8.55 -6.99 13.59
CA ALA A 253 8.18 -5.60 13.86
C ALA A 253 6.96 -5.48 14.80
N PHE A 254 6.04 -6.44 14.77
CA PHE A 254 4.80 -6.39 15.55
C PHE A 254 4.93 -7.02 16.93
N ASN A 255 5.84 -7.98 17.11
CA ASN A 255 6.11 -8.63 18.40
C ASN A 255 7.02 -7.80 19.33
N GLY A 256 7.64 -6.73 18.85
CA GLY A 256 8.35 -5.78 19.69
C GLY A 256 7.37 -5.03 20.62
N PRO A 257 7.80 -4.57 21.82
CA PRO A 257 6.94 -3.81 22.72
C PRO A 257 6.38 -2.58 22.00
N ALA A 258 5.04 -2.44 22.00
CA ALA A 258 4.41 -1.19 21.65
C ALA A 258 4.86 -0.18 22.72
N ARG A 259 5.65 0.83 22.35
CA ARG A 259 5.88 1.94 23.26
C ARG A 259 4.53 2.65 23.43
N LEU A 260 4.01 2.65 24.64
CA LEU A 260 2.83 3.43 25.03
C LEU A 260 3.09 4.90 24.68
N PRO A 261 2.09 5.64 24.19
CA PRO A 261 2.20 7.09 24.07
C PRO A 261 2.62 7.65 25.43
N LEU A 262 3.62 8.52 25.43
CA LEU A 262 3.95 9.32 26.59
C LEU A 262 2.71 10.15 26.94
N ALA A 263 2.23 9.99 28.16
CA ALA A 263 1.09 10.69 28.72
C ALA A 263 1.30 12.20 28.74
#